data_df95ae00b09b0cf53ed6ba6b519eb169
#
_entry.id   df95ae00b09b0cf53ed6ba6b519eb169
#
_cell.length_a   1.000
_cell.length_b   1.000
_cell.length_c   1.000
_cell.angle_alpha   90.00
_cell.angle_beta   90.00
_cell.angle_gamma   90.00
#
_symmetry.space_group_name_H-M   'P 1'
#
loop_
_entity.id
_entity.type
_entity.pdbx_description
1 polymer ?
#
loop_
_entity_poly.entity_id
_entity_poly.type
_entity_poly.pdbx_seq_one_letter_code
_entity_poly.pdbx_strand_id
1 'polypeptide(L)'
;MKKIILFGIAFLVISCNNQNQSKIMEITKNEKLIKQYFEYFNKHDWKKMSEMYTETADFKDPSLGPGIITQTRKQIEDKYAELNNIFPDLHDKVIQVYPSGEKHIIVEFVSTGTAPDNSKFELPICTIFTIENGLITKDFTYFDNFEEGE
;
A
#
# COMPACT_ATOMS: atom_id res chain seq x y z
N MET A 1 43.10 -45.94 25.97
CA MET A 1 43.06 -44.99 24.86
C MET A 1 41.60 -44.66 24.53
N LYS A 2 41.12 -43.52 25.05
CA LYS A 2 39.71 -43.08 24.87
C LYS A 2 39.63 -42.20 23.64
N LYS A 3 38.90 -42.62 22.57
CA LYS A 3 38.52 -41.77 21.47
C LYS A 3 37.24 -41.05 21.82
N ILE A 4 37.32 -39.75 22.07
CA ILE A 4 36.17 -38.86 22.19
C ILE A 4 35.77 -38.43 20.78
N ILE A 5 34.59 -38.84 20.37
CA ILE A 5 33.98 -38.44 19.09
C ILE A 5 33.32 -37.05 19.32
N LEU A 6 33.87 -36.03 18.68
CA LEU A 6 33.28 -34.69 18.60
C LEU A 6 32.31 -34.69 17.42
N PHE A 7 31.02 -34.92 17.71
CA PHE A 7 29.95 -34.78 16.73
C PHE A 7 28.88 -33.88 17.36
N GLY A 8 28.76 -32.66 16.89
CA GLY A 8 27.63 -31.86 17.28
C GLY A 8 27.88 -30.34 17.37
N ILE A 9 28.17 -29.65 16.25
CA ILE A 9 27.87 -28.21 16.07
C ILE A 9 27.88 -27.95 14.55
N ALA A 10 26.81 -28.31 13.84
CA ALA A 10 26.63 -27.93 12.44
C ALA A 10 25.18 -27.66 12.03
N PHE A 11 24.22 -27.71 12.98
CA PHE A 11 22.78 -27.62 12.61
C PHE A 11 22.10 -26.29 12.86
N LEU A 12 22.78 -25.31 13.50
CA LEU A 12 22.13 -24.04 13.89
C LEU A 12 22.27 -22.91 12.85
N VAL A 13 23.14 -23.03 11.87
CA VAL A 13 23.40 -21.92 10.93
C VAL A 13 22.45 -21.92 9.72
N ILE A 14 21.84 -23.05 9.39
CA ILE A 14 20.97 -23.20 8.21
C ILE A 14 19.59 -22.58 8.42
N SER A 15 19.08 -22.56 9.67
CA SER A 15 17.74 -22.02 10.00
C SER A 15 17.66 -20.50 9.87
N CYS A 16 18.69 -19.77 10.28
CA CYS A 16 18.71 -18.31 10.20
C CYS A 16 18.78 -17.77 8.76
N ASN A 17 19.46 -18.49 7.87
CA ASN A 17 19.61 -18.07 6.48
C ASN A 17 18.28 -18.21 5.69
N ASN A 18 17.50 -19.24 5.96
CA ASN A 18 16.20 -19.48 5.33
C ASN A 18 15.16 -18.44 5.78
N GLN A 19 15.16 -18.03 7.05
CA GLN A 19 14.23 -17.01 7.55
C GLN A 19 14.50 -15.63 6.94
N ASN A 20 15.76 -15.23 6.83
CA ASN A 20 16.11 -13.95 6.20
C ASN A 20 15.76 -13.94 4.70
N GLN A 21 15.94 -15.05 4.00
CA GLN A 21 15.63 -15.14 2.58
C GLN A 21 14.12 -15.12 2.32
N SER A 22 13.31 -15.76 3.17
CA SER A 22 11.85 -15.70 3.07
C SER A 22 11.31 -14.28 3.36
N LYS A 23 11.89 -13.58 4.33
CA LYS A 23 11.53 -12.20 4.66
C LYS A 23 11.83 -11.22 3.52
N ILE A 24 13.02 -11.31 2.92
CA ILE A 24 13.40 -10.47 1.76
C ILE A 24 12.46 -10.74 0.58
N MET A 25 12.11 -12.00 0.34
CA MET A 25 11.20 -12.38 -0.75
C MET A 25 9.78 -11.82 -0.54
N GLU A 26 9.27 -11.84 0.70
CA GLU A 26 7.94 -11.27 1.01
C GLU A 26 7.93 -9.74 0.86
N ILE A 27 8.96 -9.04 1.34
CA ILE A 27 9.11 -7.60 1.15
C ILE A 27 9.09 -7.26 -0.35
N THR A 28 9.90 -7.94 -1.16
CA THR A 28 9.95 -7.71 -2.62
C THR A 28 8.62 -8.00 -3.31
N LYS A 29 7.87 -8.98 -2.83
CA LYS A 29 6.54 -9.31 -3.33
C LYS A 29 5.53 -8.20 -3.02
N ASN A 30 5.57 -7.68 -1.79
CA ASN A 30 4.70 -6.58 -1.36
C ASN A 30 5.00 -5.26 -2.09
N GLU A 31 6.28 -4.96 -2.36
CA GLU A 31 6.65 -3.81 -3.21
C GLU A 31 6.09 -3.95 -4.64
N LYS A 32 6.16 -5.14 -5.24
CA LYS A 32 5.58 -5.40 -6.56
C LYS A 32 4.06 -5.27 -6.55
N LEU A 33 3.41 -5.73 -5.48
CA LEU A 33 1.97 -5.59 -5.31
C LEU A 33 1.58 -4.10 -5.29
N ILE A 34 2.25 -3.28 -4.49
CA ILE A 34 1.98 -1.85 -4.42
C ILE A 34 2.28 -1.13 -5.74
N LYS A 35 3.34 -1.50 -6.43
CA LYS A 35 3.59 -0.98 -7.78
C LYS A 35 2.42 -1.28 -8.73
N GLN A 36 1.89 -2.50 -8.70
CA GLN A 36 0.74 -2.91 -9.50
C GLN A 36 -0.53 -2.15 -9.10
N TYR A 37 -0.70 -1.85 -7.80
CA TYR A 37 -1.81 -1.01 -7.30
C TYR A 37 -1.82 0.36 -7.98
N PHE A 38 -0.69 1.09 -7.96
CA PHE A 38 -0.59 2.40 -8.61
C PHE A 38 -0.70 2.31 -10.15
N GLU A 39 -0.28 1.20 -10.77
CA GLU A 39 -0.51 0.98 -12.19
C GLU A 39 -2.00 0.84 -12.53
N TYR A 40 -2.80 0.13 -11.71
CA TYR A 40 -4.25 0.05 -11.88
C TYR A 40 -4.92 1.38 -11.59
N PHE A 41 -4.52 2.06 -10.52
CA PHE A 41 -5.00 3.40 -10.19
C PHE A 41 -4.84 4.35 -11.39
N ASN A 42 -3.64 4.49 -11.93
CA ASN A 42 -3.32 5.39 -13.03
C ASN A 42 -3.92 4.97 -14.39
N LYS A 43 -4.40 3.74 -14.52
CA LYS A 43 -5.20 3.27 -15.66
C LYS A 43 -6.70 3.40 -15.42
N HIS A 44 -7.11 3.90 -14.25
CA HIS A 44 -8.49 3.98 -13.80
C HIS A 44 -9.21 2.61 -13.83
N ASP A 45 -8.44 1.52 -13.65
CA ASP A 45 -8.99 0.16 -13.55
C ASP A 45 -9.38 -0.12 -12.08
N TRP A 46 -10.41 0.60 -11.62
CA TRP A 46 -10.88 0.61 -10.24
C TRP A 46 -11.28 -0.78 -9.77
N LYS A 47 -11.81 -1.59 -10.69
CA LYS A 47 -12.16 -2.97 -10.37
C LYS A 47 -10.94 -3.80 -10.00
N LYS A 48 -9.89 -3.82 -10.86
CA LYS A 48 -8.67 -4.58 -10.56
C LYS A 48 -7.94 -4.02 -9.35
N MET A 49 -7.96 -2.71 -9.16
CA MET A 49 -7.39 -2.08 -7.98
C MET A 49 -8.12 -2.54 -6.70
N SER A 50 -9.45 -2.52 -6.69
CA SER A 50 -10.25 -2.96 -5.53
C SER A 50 -10.10 -4.46 -5.23
N GLU A 51 -9.87 -5.29 -6.25
CA GLU A 51 -9.61 -6.73 -6.10
C GLU A 51 -8.27 -7.03 -5.38
N MET A 52 -7.36 -6.05 -5.28
CA MET A 52 -6.11 -6.18 -4.52
C MET A 52 -6.31 -6.08 -3.00
N TYR A 53 -7.47 -5.64 -2.55
CA TYR A 53 -7.85 -5.64 -1.13
C TYR A 53 -8.51 -6.97 -0.72
N THR A 54 -8.55 -7.23 0.57
CA THR A 54 -9.45 -8.23 1.15
C THR A 54 -10.91 -7.86 0.85
N GLU A 55 -11.86 -8.76 1.07
CA GLU A 55 -13.29 -8.48 0.81
C GLU A 55 -13.76 -7.23 1.54
N THR A 56 -13.26 -7.02 2.74
CA THR A 56 -13.35 -5.77 3.50
C THR A 56 -11.97 -5.38 3.98
N ALA A 57 -11.64 -4.08 3.97
CA ALA A 57 -10.39 -3.54 4.45
C ALA A 57 -10.62 -2.29 5.30
N ASP A 58 -9.69 -2.02 6.22
CA ASP A 58 -9.74 -0.85 7.09
C ASP A 58 -9.07 0.35 6.42
N PHE A 59 -9.80 1.45 6.36
CA PHE A 59 -9.34 2.72 5.83
C PHE A 59 -9.22 3.78 6.92
N LYS A 60 -8.16 4.55 6.86
CA LYS A 60 -8.04 5.85 7.51
C LYS A 60 -7.70 6.85 6.44
N ASP A 61 -8.67 7.68 6.08
CA ASP A 61 -8.55 8.64 4.98
C ASP A 61 -9.34 9.89 5.37
N PRO A 62 -8.70 11.07 5.38
CA PRO A 62 -9.38 12.33 5.74
C PRO A 62 -10.64 12.59 4.92
N SER A 63 -10.71 12.14 3.66
CA SER A 63 -11.90 12.28 2.82
C SER A 63 -13.10 11.45 3.27
N LEU A 64 -12.89 10.42 4.09
CA LEU A 64 -13.94 9.55 4.64
C LEU A 64 -14.43 9.99 6.02
N GLY A 65 -13.82 11.03 6.59
CA GLY A 65 -14.08 11.49 7.94
C GLY A 65 -13.14 10.92 9.01
N PRO A 66 -13.39 11.20 10.29
CA PRO A 66 -12.47 10.84 11.36
C PRO A 66 -12.52 9.35 11.69
N GLY A 67 -11.35 8.79 12.06
CA GLY A 67 -11.23 7.43 12.56
C GLY A 67 -10.92 6.38 11.48
N ILE A 68 -11.24 5.13 11.80
CA ILE A 68 -11.06 3.99 10.89
C ILE A 68 -12.43 3.56 10.40
N ILE A 69 -12.56 3.42 9.09
CA ILE A 69 -13.79 3.00 8.42
C ILE A 69 -13.48 1.73 7.62
N THR A 70 -14.26 0.67 7.84
CA THR A 70 -14.15 -0.55 7.06
C THR A 70 -14.93 -0.38 5.74
N GLN A 71 -14.27 -0.67 4.61
CA GLN A 71 -14.88 -0.62 3.28
C GLN A 71 -14.83 -1.97 2.59
N THR A 72 -15.88 -2.30 1.85
CA THR A 72 -15.91 -3.43 0.92
C THR A 72 -15.20 -3.06 -0.38
N ARG A 73 -14.78 -4.05 -1.16
CA ARG A 73 -14.21 -3.84 -2.52
C ARG A 73 -15.11 -2.97 -3.39
N LYS A 74 -16.43 -3.17 -3.31
CA LYS A 74 -17.38 -2.39 -4.10
C LYS A 74 -17.39 -0.92 -3.69
N GLN A 75 -17.33 -0.63 -2.41
CA GLN A 75 -17.26 0.75 -1.91
C GLN A 75 -15.94 1.43 -2.32
N ILE A 76 -14.83 0.69 -2.31
CA ILE A 76 -13.53 1.18 -2.78
C ILE A 76 -13.60 1.52 -4.27
N GLU A 77 -14.14 0.59 -5.10
CA GLU A 77 -14.32 0.79 -6.54
C GLU A 77 -15.19 2.03 -6.82
N ASP A 78 -16.34 2.15 -6.15
CA ASP A 78 -17.27 3.25 -6.34
C ASP A 78 -16.66 4.60 -5.94
N LYS A 79 -15.97 4.66 -4.78
CA LYS A 79 -15.27 5.88 -4.33
C LYS A 79 -14.34 6.44 -5.40
N TYR A 80 -13.50 5.59 -5.98
CA TYR A 80 -12.53 6.05 -6.98
C TYR A 80 -13.15 6.30 -8.35
N ALA A 81 -14.21 5.58 -8.71
CA ALA A 81 -15.00 5.88 -9.91
C ALA A 81 -15.68 7.25 -9.80
N GLU A 82 -16.24 7.59 -8.64
CA GLU A 82 -16.84 8.91 -8.38
C GLU A 82 -15.77 10.02 -8.42
N LEU A 83 -14.61 9.78 -7.79
CA LEU A 83 -13.50 10.73 -7.83
C LEU A 83 -13.01 10.98 -9.26
N ASN A 84 -12.94 9.94 -10.08
CA ASN A 84 -12.56 10.04 -11.49
C ASN A 84 -13.61 10.80 -12.35
N ASN A 85 -14.88 10.78 -11.96
CA ASN A 85 -15.89 11.60 -12.64
C ASN A 85 -15.68 13.10 -12.38
N ILE A 86 -15.12 13.46 -11.22
CA ILE A 86 -14.78 14.84 -10.87
C ILE A 86 -13.44 15.24 -11.51
N PHE A 87 -12.46 14.34 -11.49
CA PHE A 87 -11.11 14.54 -12.01
C PHE A 87 -10.76 13.48 -13.05
N PRO A 88 -11.17 13.66 -14.33
CA PRO A 88 -10.98 12.64 -15.36
C PRO A 88 -9.51 12.31 -15.69
N ASP A 89 -8.60 13.20 -15.34
CA ASP A 89 -7.15 13.06 -15.49
C ASP A 89 -6.44 12.74 -14.17
N LEU A 90 -7.18 12.20 -13.18
CA LEU A 90 -6.64 11.82 -11.87
C LEU A 90 -5.42 10.89 -12.03
N HIS A 91 -4.31 11.28 -11.40
CA HIS A 91 -3.06 10.56 -11.52
C HIS A 91 -2.21 10.65 -10.26
N ASP A 92 -1.70 9.51 -9.82
CA ASP A 92 -0.81 9.39 -8.67
C ASP A 92 0.62 9.11 -9.13
N LYS A 93 1.51 10.05 -8.86
CA LYS A 93 2.96 9.92 -9.11
C LYS A 93 3.65 9.45 -7.85
N VAL A 94 4.05 8.18 -7.81
CA VAL A 94 4.86 7.63 -6.71
C VAL A 94 6.23 8.31 -6.68
N ILE A 95 6.60 8.85 -5.51
CA ILE A 95 7.88 9.49 -5.25
C ILE A 95 8.84 8.49 -4.61
N GLN A 96 8.39 7.79 -3.56
CA GLN A 96 9.22 6.86 -2.82
C GLN A 96 8.39 5.76 -2.17
N VAL A 97 8.97 4.57 -2.07
CA VAL A 97 8.40 3.40 -1.41
C VAL A 97 9.35 2.95 -0.30
N TYR A 98 8.83 2.76 0.90
CA TYR A 98 9.58 2.32 2.08
C TYR A 98 8.95 1.05 2.66
N PRO A 99 9.56 -0.13 2.44
CA PRO A 99 9.16 -1.33 3.16
C PRO A 99 9.42 -1.18 4.66
N SER A 100 8.43 -1.55 5.49
CA SER A 100 8.54 -1.51 6.95
C SER A 100 8.12 -2.85 7.55
N GLY A 101 9.10 -3.65 7.92
CA GLY A 101 8.88 -5.04 8.34
C GLY A 101 8.43 -5.91 7.16
N GLU A 102 7.65 -6.95 7.47
CA GLU A 102 7.21 -7.94 6.47
C GLU A 102 5.85 -7.61 5.85
N LYS A 103 5.06 -6.77 6.53
CA LYS A 103 3.65 -6.55 6.20
C LYS A 103 3.32 -5.13 5.75
N HIS A 104 4.19 -4.15 6.01
CA HIS A 104 3.87 -2.76 5.75
C HIS A 104 4.70 -2.21 4.61
N ILE A 105 4.03 -1.45 3.74
CA ILE A 105 4.65 -0.62 2.72
C ILE A 105 4.15 0.81 2.92
N ILE A 106 5.08 1.74 3.11
CA ILE A 106 4.78 3.16 3.19
C ILE A 106 5.11 3.76 1.83
N VAL A 107 4.19 4.55 1.28
CA VAL A 107 4.36 5.17 -0.03
C VAL A 107 4.14 6.67 0.07
N GLU A 108 5.12 7.43 -0.39
CA GLU A 108 4.97 8.85 -0.67
C GLU A 108 4.66 9.03 -2.14
N PHE A 109 3.60 9.77 -2.44
CA PHE A 109 3.19 10.08 -3.80
C PHE A 109 2.53 11.45 -3.88
N VAL A 110 2.39 11.96 -5.09
CA VAL A 110 1.67 13.19 -5.37
C VAL A 110 0.48 12.83 -6.25
N SER A 111 -0.72 13.14 -5.75
CA SER A 111 -1.95 13.03 -6.52
C SER A 111 -2.22 14.35 -7.26
N THR A 112 -2.61 14.25 -8.52
CA THR A 112 -2.92 15.40 -9.37
C THR A 112 -4.23 15.18 -10.11
N GLY A 113 -4.91 16.27 -10.45
CA GLY A 113 -6.12 16.22 -11.25
C GLY A 113 -6.60 17.61 -11.64
N THR A 114 -7.51 17.66 -12.62
CA THR A 114 -8.14 18.90 -13.12
C THR A 114 -9.65 18.83 -12.89
N ALA A 115 -10.17 19.79 -12.16
CA ALA A 115 -11.60 19.91 -11.90
C ALA A 115 -12.35 20.47 -13.12
N PRO A 116 -13.70 20.36 -13.18
CA PRO A 116 -14.52 20.85 -14.29
C PRO A 116 -14.39 22.36 -14.59
N ASP A 117 -14.01 23.16 -13.62
CA ASP A 117 -13.74 24.59 -13.77
C ASP A 117 -12.32 24.91 -14.24
N ASN A 118 -11.53 23.88 -14.59
CA ASN A 118 -10.12 23.91 -14.98
C ASN A 118 -9.16 24.24 -13.83
N SER A 119 -9.61 24.31 -12.59
CA SER A 119 -8.69 24.36 -11.45
C SER A 119 -7.93 23.03 -11.34
N LYS A 120 -6.67 23.11 -10.92
CA LYS A 120 -5.79 21.95 -10.77
C LYS A 120 -5.39 21.82 -9.32
N PHE A 121 -5.29 20.58 -8.87
CA PHE A 121 -4.69 20.30 -7.58
C PHE A 121 -3.40 19.48 -7.76
N GLU A 122 -2.52 19.65 -6.79
CA GLU A 122 -1.34 18.82 -6.57
C GLU A 122 -1.27 18.54 -5.07
N LEU A 123 -1.52 17.32 -4.66
CA LEU A 123 -1.66 16.93 -3.27
C LEU A 123 -0.58 15.91 -2.89
N PRO A 124 0.39 16.27 -2.04
CA PRO A 124 1.32 15.31 -1.45
C PRO A 124 0.60 14.41 -0.46
N ILE A 125 0.79 13.10 -0.61
CA ILE A 125 0.12 12.08 0.17
C ILE A 125 1.13 11.06 0.67
N CYS A 126 0.91 10.56 1.89
CA CYS A 126 1.61 9.41 2.44
C CYS A 126 0.59 8.35 2.83
N THR A 127 0.70 7.14 2.28
CA THR A 127 -0.16 6.01 2.63
C THR A 127 0.66 4.87 3.23
N ILE A 128 0.15 4.31 4.33
CA ILE A 128 0.67 3.11 4.97
C ILE A 128 -0.25 1.94 4.61
N PHE A 129 0.22 1.06 3.73
CA PHE A 129 -0.48 -0.18 3.40
C PHE A 129 -0.06 -1.28 4.37
N THR A 130 -1.04 -2.07 4.86
CA THR A 130 -0.79 -3.36 5.51
C THR A 130 -1.19 -4.46 4.56
N ILE A 131 -0.27 -5.40 4.32
CA ILE A 131 -0.46 -6.48 3.35
C ILE A 131 -0.33 -7.81 4.07
N GLU A 132 -1.33 -8.66 3.92
CA GLU A 132 -1.36 -10.01 4.49
C GLU A 132 -1.84 -11.01 3.44
N ASN A 133 -1.09 -12.09 3.28
CA ASN A 133 -1.39 -13.14 2.30
C ASN A 133 -1.55 -12.63 0.86
N GLY A 134 -0.81 -11.56 0.51
CA GLY A 134 -0.83 -10.97 -0.83
C GLY A 134 -2.05 -10.09 -1.13
N LEU A 135 -2.79 -9.66 -0.09
CA LEU A 135 -3.91 -8.73 -0.19
C LEU A 135 -3.72 -7.56 0.78
N ILE A 136 -4.22 -6.40 0.41
CA ILE A 136 -4.22 -5.20 1.27
C ILE A 136 -5.36 -5.34 2.27
N THR A 137 -5.01 -5.28 3.56
CA THR A 137 -5.97 -5.35 4.68
C THR A 137 -6.23 -3.99 5.31
N LYS A 138 -5.26 -3.05 5.17
CA LYS A 138 -5.39 -1.67 5.67
C LYS A 138 -4.76 -0.69 4.69
N ASP A 139 -5.40 0.47 4.58
CA ASP A 139 -5.00 1.62 3.79
C ASP A 139 -5.15 2.88 4.64
N PHE A 140 -4.04 3.31 5.23
CA PHE A 140 -4.03 4.46 6.12
C PHE A 140 -3.32 5.62 5.44
N THR A 141 -4.13 6.52 4.91
CA THR A 141 -3.72 7.67 4.12
C THR A 141 -3.69 8.95 4.97
N TYR A 142 -2.65 9.72 4.75
CA TYR A 142 -2.38 10.99 5.42
C TYR A 142 -2.01 12.04 4.38
N PHE A 143 -2.73 13.14 4.39
CA PHE A 143 -2.43 14.34 3.61
C PHE A 143 -2.91 15.58 4.39
N ASP A 144 -2.37 16.72 4.05
CA ASP A 144 -2.73 17.96 4.69
C ASP A 144 -3.80 18.68 3.84
N ASN A 145 -4.96 18.90 4.44
CA ASN A 145 -6.06 19.67 3.87
C ASN A 145 -6.03 21.12 4.38
N PHE A 146 -4.84 21.67 4.59
CA PHE A 146 -4.73 23.03 5.07
C PHE A 146 -5.37 23.99 4.06
N GLU A 147 -6.64 24.33 4.29
CA GLU A 147 -7.21 25.53 3.70
C GLU A 147 -6.51 26.70 4.41
N GLU A 148 -5.70 27.46 3.70
CA GLU A 148 -5.24 28.76 4.20
C GLU A 148 -6.48 29.55 4.54
N GLY A 149 -6.74 29.73 5.84
CA GLY A 149 -7.86 30.54 6.30
C GLY A 149 -7.72 31.96 5.74
N GLU A 150 -8.76 32.44 5.09
CA GLU A 150 -8.92 33.81 4.67
C GLU A 150 -8.76 34.79 5.86
#